data_01dda1aba20c91c19b562cad4c3636ae
#
_entry.id   01dda1aba20c91c19b562cad4c3636ae
#
_cell.length_a   1.000
_cell.length_b   1.000
_cell.length_c   1.000
_cell.angle_alpha   90.00
_cell.angle_beta   90.00
_cell.angle_gamma   90.00
#
_symmetry.space_group_name_H-M   'P 1'
#
loop_
_entity.id
_entity.type
_entity.pdbx_description
1 polymer ?
#
loop_
_entity_poly.entity_id
_entity_poly.type
_entity_poly.pdbx_seq_one_letter_code
_entity_poly.pdbx_strand_id
1 'polypeptide(L)'
;YANRAEELSAIVAARKAAQNEWQLANPELAAQLNDIIDGKVTEVDYEAIAHKPGIATRASSANVLAALAAQVKNMVVASADLANSDKTDAFLKKAGAFKPGDFSGAFLHAGVAELTMAAICNGLALHGIIAACGTFFVFSDYMKPAVRMSALMRLPVKFIWTHDAFRVGEDGPTHQPVEQEAQIRLLEQLKNEKGQNSMLVLRPADSAETSVAWKMAMENTATPTALILSRQNIPDVPAAS
;
A
#
# COMPACT_ATOMS: atom_id res chain seq x y z
N TYR A 1 4.07 19.43 -37.15
CA TYR A 1 3.19 18.53 -36.37
C TYR A 1 2.89 17.23 -37.13
N ALA A 2 2.62 17.24 -38.45
CA ALA A 2 2.27 16.02 -39.24
C ALA A 2 3.35 14.93 -39.17
N ASN A 3 4.60 15.27 -39.43
CA ASN A 3 5.73 14.31 -39.39
C ASN A 3 5.89 13.69 -37.98
N ARG A 4 5.62 14.44 -36.91
CA ARG A 4 5.70 13.92 -35.57
C ARG A 4 4.53 12.96 -35.25
N ALA A 5 3.35 13.23 -35.80
CA ALA A 5 2.21 12.34 -35.66
C ALA A 5 2.44 10.99 -36.35
N GLU A 6 3.04 11.00 -37.54
CA GLU A 6 3.42 9.77 -38.29
C GLU A 6 4.46 8.97 -37.51
N GLU A 7 5.51 9.61 -37.01
CA GLU A 7 6.54 8.99 -36.20
C GLU A 7 5.94 8.33 -34.93
N LEU A 8 5.11 9.05 -34.20
CA LEU A 8 4.45 8.52 -33.01
C LEU A 8 3.51 7.36 -33.33
N SER A 9 2.77 7.44 -34.43
CA SER A 9 1.88 6.37 -34.88
C SER A 9 2.66 5.11 -35.23
N ALA A 10 3.82 5.25 -35.88
CA ALA A 10 4.71 4.09 -36.18
C ALA A 10 5.26 3.45 -34.89
N ILE A 11 5.65 4.25 -33.89
CA ILE A 11 6.10 3.74 -32.59
C ILE A 11 4.97 2.98 -31.87
N VAL A 12 3.74 3.52 -31.89
CA VAL A 12 2.58 2.85 -31.30
C VAL A 12 2.27 1.53 -32.00
N ALA A 13 2.31 1.52 -33.34
CA ALA A 13 2.07 0.31 -34.12
C ALA A 13 3.10 -0.78 -33.81
N ALA A 14 4.40 -0.41 -33.78
CA ALA A 14 5.48 -1.35 -33.43
C ALA A 14 5.34 -1.93 -32.02
N ARG A 15 4.99 -1.09 -31.02
CA ARG A 15 4.75 -1.55 -29.64
C ARG A 15 3.55 -2.50 -29.53
N LYS A 16 2.45 -2.19 -30.23
CA LYS A 16 1.27 -3.06 -30.27
C LYS A 16 1.59 -4.42 -30.92
N ALA A 17 2.36 -4.43 -32.01
CA ALA A 17 2.80 -5.66 -32.63
C ALA A 17 3.64 -6.53 -31.68
N ALA A 18 4.65 -5.92 -31.03
CA ALA A 18 5.47 -6.62 -30.04
C ALA A 18 4.65 -7.12 -28.84
N GLN A 19 3.67 -6.35 -28.36
CA GLN A 19 2.76 -6.79 -27.31
C GLN A 19 1.93 -8.00 -27.74
N ASN A 20 1.40 -7.99 -28.95
CA ASN A 20 0.61 -9.11 -29.48
C ASN A 20 1.46 -10.38 -29.61
N GLU A 21 2.70 -10.27 -30.11
CA GLU A 21 3.63 -11.40 -30.17
C GLU A 21 3.93 -11.97 -28.78
N TRP A 22 4.17 -11.08 -27.81
CA TRP A 22 4.43 -11.50 -26.44
C TRP A 22 3.21 -12.21 -25.82
N GLN A 23 2.00 -11.68 -26.05
CA GLN A 23 0.74 -12.28 -25.55
C GLN A 23 0.50 -13.67 -26.12
N LEU A 24 0.77 -13.86 -27.42
CA LEU A 24 0.68 -15.17 -28.07
C LEU A 24 1.70 -16.17 -27.53
N ALA A 25 2.90 -15.70 -27.24
CA ALA A 25 3.97 -16.54 -26.67
C ALA A 25 3.76 -16.84 -25.17
N ASN A 26 2.97 -16.02 -24.43
CA ASN A 26 2.79 -16.12 -22.99
C ASN A 26 1.30 -16.01 -22.60
N PRO A 27 0.41 -16.92 -23.01
CA PRO A 27 -1.04 -16.76 -22.86
C PRO A 27 -1.51 -16.63 -21.41
N GLU A 28 -0.90 -17.36 -20.46
CA GLU A 28 -1.26 -17.27 -19.04
C GLU A 28 -0.86 -15.92 -18.42
N LEU A 29 0.35 -15.44 -18.71
CA LEU A 29 0.80 -14.11 -18.24
C LEU A 29 0.00 -13.00 -18.90
N ALA A 30 -0.38 -13.15 -20.16
CA ALA A 30 -1.23 -12.21 -20.87
C ALA A 30 -2.63 -12.11 -20.23
N ALA A 31 -3.21 -13.24 -19.84
CA ALA A 31 -4.49 -13.27 -19.11
C ALA A 31 -4.37 -12.56 -17.76
N GLN A 32 -3.32 -12.83 -16.98
CA GLN A 32 -3.07 -12.14 -15.72
C GLN A 32 -2.87 -10.62 -15.92
N LEU A 33 -2.12 -10.20 -16.92
CA LEU A 33 -1.91 -8.79 -17.22
C LEU A 33 -3.23 -8.09 -17.60
N ASN A 34 -4.06 -8.74 -18.40
CA ASN A 34 -5.37 -8.21 -18.77
C ASN A 34 -6.29 -8.07 -17.55
N ASP A 35 -6.32 -9.06 -16.66
CA ASP A 35 -7.07 -8.99 -15.40
C ASP A 35 -6.63 -7.80 -14.53
N ILE A 36 -5.33 -7.52 -14.48
CA ILE A 36 -4.78 -6.35 -13.77
C ILE A 36 -5.22 -5.04 -14.44
N ILE A 37 -5.12 -4.96 -15.77
CA ILE A 37 -5.51 -3.77 -16.55
C ILE A 37 -7.02 -3.51 -16.42
N ASP A 38 -7.83 -4.57 -16.41
CA ASP A 38 -9.28 -4.51 -16.23
C ASP A 38 -9.71 -4.23 -14.79
N GLY A 39 -8.75 -4.11 -13.86
CA GLY A 39 -9.00 -3.79 -12.45
C GLY A 39 -9.66 -4.91 -11.66
N LYS A 40 -9.51 -6.17 -12.08
CA LYS A 40 -9.99 -7.31 -11.30
C LYS A 40 -9.33 -7.35 -9.93
N VAL A 41 -10.15 -7.36 -8.89
CA VAL A 41 -9.69 -7.49 -7.50
C VAL A 41 -9.61 -8.97 -7.14
N THR A 42 -8.48 -9.38 -6.60
CA THR A 42 -8.35 -10.73 -6.02
C THR A 42 -9.17 -10.82 -4.74
N GLU A 43 -10.08 -11.77 -4.67
CA GLU A 43 -10.80 -12.07 -3.42
C GLU A 43 -9.84 -12.71 -2.41
N VAL A 44 -9.82 -12.16 -1.20
CA VAL A 44 -9.01 -12.64 -0.08
C VAL A 44 -9.94 -12.91 1.10
N ASP A 45 -9.83 -14.09 1.68
CA ASP A 45 -10.56 -14.43 2.90
C ASP A 45 -9.82 -13.86 4.12
N TYR A 46 -10.21 -12.66 4.52
CA TYR A 46 -9.61 -11.96 5.66
C TYR A 46 -9.99 -12.59 7.00
N GLU A 47 -11.12 -13.31 7.08
CA GLU A 47 -11.60 -13.96 8.29
C GLU A 47 -10.79 -15.23 8.60
N ALA A 48 -10.27 -15.89 7.56
CA ALA A 48 -9.40 -17.06 7.71
C ALA A 48 -7.96 -16.71 8.15
N ILE A 49 -7.59 -15.41 8.19
CA ILE A 49 -6.25 -15.00 8.60
C ILE A 49 -6.10 -15.14 10.12
N ALA A 50 -5.32 -16.12 10.55
CA ALA A 50 -5.12 -16.39 11.97
C ALA A 50 -4.21 -15.33 12.63
N HIS A 51 -4.64 -14.85 13.78
CA HIS A 51 -3.86 -13.98 14.65
C HIS A 51 -3.65 -14.63 16.02
N LYS A 52 -2.51 -14.32 16.65
CA LYS A 52 -2.34 -14.62 18.07
C LYS A 52 -3.15 -13.60 18.88
N PRO A 53 -3.77 -13.98 19.99
CA PRO A 53 -4.48 -13.03 20.84
C PRO A 53 -3.53 -12.01 21.46
N GLY A 54 -4.01 -10.78 21.64
CA GLY A 54 -3.33 -9.74 22.38
C GLY A 54 -2.05 -9.22 21.73
N ILE A 55 -1.93 -9.25 20.41
CA ILE A 55 -0.75 -8.71 19.70
C ILE A 55 -0.96 -7.26 19.24
N ALA A 56 0.14 -6.58 18.94
CA ALA A 56 0.11 -5.26 18.34
C ALA A 56 -0.56 -5.28 16.95
N THR A 57 -1.32 -4.24 16.60
CA THR A 57 -1.99 -4.19 15.29
C THR A 57 -1.00 -4.18 14.11
N ARG A 58 0.23 -3.66 14.28
CA ARG A 58 1.30 -3.85 13.26
C ARG A 58 1.65 -5.31 13.04
N ALA A 59 1.61 -6.16 14.09
CA ALA A 59 1.89 -7.59 13.96
C ALA A 59 0.71 -8.33 13.31
N SER A 60 -0.51 -7.91 13.59
CA SER A 60 -1.70 -8.39 12.87
C SER A 60 -1.66 -8.00 11.39
N SER A 61 -1.26 -6.76 11.08
CA SER A 61 -1.01 -6.30 9.71
C SER A 61 0.04 -7.15 8.99
N ALA A 62 1.10 -7.61 9.69
CA ALA A 62 2.09 -8.52 9.12
C ALA A 62 1.48 -9.84 8.65
N ASN A 63 0.55 -10.42 9.43
CA ASN A 63 -0.15 -11.64 9.04
C ASN A 63 -0.99 -11.42 7.77
N VAL A 64 -1.70 -10.28 7.70
CA VAL A 64 -2.47 -9.90 6.51
C VAL A 64 -1.55 -9.70 5.30
N LEU A 65 -0.45 -8.97 5.45
CA LEU A 65 0.53 -8.75 4.39
C LEU A 65 1.14 -10.06 3.87
N ALA A 66 1.39 -11.03 4.75
CA ALA A 66 1.86 -12.35 4.33
C ALA A 66 0.81 -13.12 3.50
N ALA A 67 -0.48 -12.98 3.84
CA ALA A 67 -1.57 -13.56 3.07
C ALA A 67 -1.74 -12.86 1.70
N LEU A 68 -1.69 -11.53 1.69
CA LEU A 68 -1.75 -10.73 0.46
C LEU A 68 -0.58 -11.06 -0.48
N ALA A 69 0.64 -11.21 0.03
CA ALA A 69 1.81 -11.57 -0.77
C ALA A 69 1.66 -12.92 -1.49
N ALA A 70 0.92 -13.85 -0.90
CA ALA A 70 0.67 -15.15 -1.52
C ALA A 70 -0.43 -15.12 -2.61
N GLN A 71 -1.39 -14.22 -2.47
CA GLN A 71 -2.63 -14.24 -3.26
C GLN A 71 -2.71 -13.12 -4.29
N VAL A 72 -2.21 -11.91 -3.98
CA VAL A 72 -2.36 -10.71 -4.81
C VAL A 72 -1.09 -10.47 -5.63
N LYS A 73 -1.13 -10.80 -6.90
CA LYS A 73 0.04 -10.81 -7.79
C LYS A 73 0.52 -9.42 -8.24
N ASN A 74 -0.37 -8.44 -8.28
CA ASN A 74 -0.06 -7.07 -8.67
C ASN A 74 0.13 -6.12 -7.47
N MET A 75 0.50 -6.65 -6.31
CA MET A 75 0.81 -5.83 -5.15
C MET A 75 2.31 -5.63 -5.00
N VAL A 76 2.71 -4.39 -4.74
CA VAL A 76 4.09 -4.01 -4.39
C VAL A 76 4.07 -3.32 -3.04
N VAL A 77 4.95 -3.75 -2.13
CA VAL A 77 5.11 -3.16 -0.81
C VAL A 77 6.50 -2.53 -0.70
N ALA A 78 6.58 -1.35 -0.11
CA ALA A 78 7.84 -0.65 0.15
C ALA A 78 8.00 -0.34 1.64
N SER A 79 9.23 -0.18 2.10
CA SER A 79 9.52 0.33 3.44
C SER A 79 10.69 1.31 3.40
N ALA A 80 10.63 2.33 4.27
CA ALA A 80 11.68 3.33 4.46
C ALA A 80 12.79 2.84 5.41
N ASP A 81 13.38 1.68 5.07
CA ASP A 81 14.42 0.99 5.87
C ASP A 81 13.95 0.51 7.26
N LEU A 82 12.65 0.32 7.44
CA LEU A 82 12.02 -0.03 8.72
C LEU A 82 11.25 -1.36 8.66
N ALA A 83 11.43 -2.16 7.61
CA ALA A 83 10.58 -3.32 7.33
C ALA A 83 10.42 -4.29 8.51
N ASN A 84 11.48 -4.51 9.31
CA ASN A 84 11.40 -5.35 10.51
C ASN A 84 10.57 -4.69 11.63
N SER A 85 10.58 -3.37 11.73
CA SER A 85 9.88 -2.62 12.79
C SER A 85 8.45 -2.27 12.40
N ASP A 86 8.21 -1.83 11.16
CA ASP A 86 6.86 -1.56 10.64
C ASP A 86 6.11 -2.83 10.23
N LYS A 87 6.81 -3.99 10.28
CA LYS A 87 6.30 -5.33 10.02
C LYS A 87 5.91 -5.61 8.57
N THR A 88 6.37 -4.80 7.62
CA THR A 88 6.24 -5.08 6.19
C THR A 88 7.17 -6.21 5.73
N ASP A 89 8.16 -6.60 6.56
CA ASP A 89 9.04 -7.74 6.31
C ASP A 89 8.30 -9.08 6.12
N ALA A 90 7.09 -9.19 6.61
CA ALA A 90 6.25 -10.37 6.39
C ALA A 90 5.88 -10.53 4.90
N PHE A 91 5.62 -9.42 4.20
CA PHE A 91 5.42 -9.41 2.75
C PHE A 91 6.73 -9.72 2.03
N LEU A 92 7.84 -9.07 2.41
CA LEU A 92 9.18 -9.30 1.85
C LEU A 92 9.57 -10.79 1.87
N LYS A 93 9.36 -11.47 3.00
CA LYS A 93 9.69 -12.90 3.17
C LYS A 93 8.95 -13.82 2.21
N LYS A 94 7.79 -13.41 1.72
CA LYS A 94 6.95 -14.19 0.79
C LYS A 94 7.16 -13.81 -0.66
N ALA A 95 7.20 -12.51 -0.94
CA ALA A 95 7.22 -11.96 -2.29
C ALA A 95 8.65 -11.74 -2.84
N GLY A 96 9.67 -11.72 -1.97
CA GLY A 96 11.03 -11.32 -2.37
C GLY A 96 11.16 -9.83 -2.65
N ALA A 97 12.39 -9.35 -2.79
CA ALA A 97 12.70 -7.95 -3.06
C ALA A 97 13.11 -7.74 -4.52
N PHE A 98 12.81 -6.57 -5.06
CA PHE A 98 13.44 -6.08 -6.28
C PHE A 98 14.96 -5.95 -6.09
N LYS A 99 15.71 -6.40 -7.07
CA LYS A 99 17.17 -6.29 -7.11
C LYS A 99 17.62 -5.79 -8.48
N PRO A 100 18.78 -5.16 -8.59
CA PRO A 100 19.34 -4.83 -9.89
C PRO A 100 19.42 -6.06 -10.79
N GLY A 101 18.75 -6.02 -11.95
CA GLY A 101 18.69 -7.12 -12.91
C GLY A 101 17.73 -8.28 -12.55
N ASP A 102 17.05 -8.20 -11.40
CA ASP A 102 16.05 -9.19 -10.98
C ASP A 102 14.79 -8.49 -10.44
N PHE A 103 13.75 -8.49 -11.26
CA PHE A 103 12.45 -7.89 -10.96
C PHE A 103 11.37 -8.92 -10.59
N SER A 104 11.76 -10.14 -10.23
CA SER A 104 10.83 -11.20 -9.82
C SER A 104 10.20 -10.97 -8.46
N GLY A 105 10.86 -10.18 -7.59
CA GLY A 105 10.32 -9.78 -6.29
C GLY A 105 9.30 -8.65 -6.38
N ALA A 106 8.54 -8.45 -5.31
CA ALA A 106 7.52 -7.40 -5.21
C ALA A 106 7.71 -6.48 -3.99
N PHE A 107 8.87 -6.50 -3.35
CA PHE A 107 9.21 -5.62 -2.24
C PHE A 107 10.29 -4.61 -2.63
N LEU A 108 10.03 -3.33 -2.36
CA LEU A 108 10.97 -2.23 -2.64
C LEU A 108 11.64 -1.75 -1.34
N HIS A 109 12.95 -1.95 -1.24
CA HIS A 109 13.77 -1.29 -0.24
C HIS A 109 14.01 0.16 -0.64
N ALA A 110 13.23 1.09 -0.07
CA ALA A 110 13.28 2.50 -0.47
C ALA A 110 14.41 3.28 0.22
N GLY A 111 15.06 2.71 1.24
CA GLY A 111 15.98 3.46 2.11
C GLY A 111 15.24 4.47 2.98
N VAL A 112 15.96 5.27 3.74
CA VAL A 112 15.38 6.35 4.57
C VAL A 112 14.98 7.52 3.68
N ALA A 113 13.90 7.35 2.90
CA ALA A 113 13.47 8.27 1.87
C ALA A 113 11.94 8.24 1.68
N GLU A 114 11.19 8.63 2.71
CA GLU A 114 9.74 8.53 2.79
C GLU A 114 9.02 9.25 1.64
N LEU A 115 9.48 10.45 1.28
CA LEU A 115 8.91 11.21 0.16
C LEU A 115 9.05 10.45 -1.16
N THR A 116 10.26 9.98 -1.45
CA THR A 116 10.57 9.24 -2.68
C THR A 116 9.78 7.92 -2.73
N MET A 117 9.73 7.20 -1.61
CA MET A 117 8.96 5.96 -1.49
C MET A 117 7.47 6.18 -1.81
N ALA A 118 6.85 7.18 -1.19
CA ALA A 118 5.45 7.51 -1.43
C ALA A 118 5.21 7.97 -2.88
N ALA A 119 6.12 8.75 -3.46
CA ALA A 119 6.02 9.19 -4.85
C ALA A 119 6.15 8.02 -5.84
N ILE A 120 7.04 7.04 -5.57
CA ILE A 120 7.13 5.81 -6.35
C ILE A 120 5.82 5.02 -6.26
N CYS A 121 5.24 4.89 -5.06
CA CYS A 121 3.94 4.22 -4.88
C CYS A 121 2.82 4.92 -5.66
N ASN A 122 2.83 6.25 -5.74
CA ASN A 122 1.91 7.00 -6.61
C ASN A 122 2.09 6.61 -8.09
N GLY A 123 3.34 6.56 -8.55
CA GLY A 123 3.65 6.12 -9.91
C GLY A 123 3.20 4.70 -10.21
N LEU A 124 3.41 3.76 -9.28
CA LEU A 124 2.95 2.38 -9.40
C LEU A 124 1.42 2.30 -9.49
N ALA A 125 0.71 3.04 -8.63
CA ALA A 125 -0.75 3.07 -8.61
C ALA A 125 -1.36 3.59 -9.93
N LEU A 126 -0.69 4.51 -10.63
CA LEU A 126 -1.09 4.97 -11.96
C LEU A 126 -1.08 3.88 -13.02
N HIS A 127 -0.37 2.78 -12.78
CA HIS A 127 -0.23 1.66 -13.71
C HIS A 127 -0.99 0.40 -13.26
N GLY A 128 -1.96 0.54 -12.35
CA GLY A 128 -2.79 -0.58 -11.90
C GLY A 128 -2.10 -1.49 -10.86
N ILE A 129 -0.96 -1.08 -10.31
CA ILE A 129 -0.29 -1.79 -9.23
C ILE A 129 -0.92 -1.37 -7.89
N ILE A 130 -1.25 -2.34 -7.07
CA ILE A 130 -1.66 -2.10 -5.68
C ILE A 130 -0.41 -1.78 -4.87
N ALA A 131 -0.18 -0.49 -4.64
CA ALA A 131 1.00 -0.01 -3.94
C ALA A 131 0.73 0.23 -2.46
N ALA A 132 1.60 -0.30 -1.60
CA ALA A 132 1.59 -0.02 -0.17
C ALA A 132 3.00 0.40 0.29
N CYS A 133 3.08 1.30 1.25
CA CYS A 133 4.38 1.69 1.81
C CYS A 133 4.31 1.93 3.31
N GLY A 134 5.33 1.44 4.00
CA GLY A 134 5.46 1.43 5.45
C GLY A 134 6.53 2.37 5.99
N THR A 135 6.19 3.06 7.08
CA THR A 135 7.13 3.80 7.95
C THR A 135 6.49 3.99 9.33
N PHE A 136 7.18 4.67 10.26
CA PHE A 136 6.56 5.08 11.51
C PHE A 136 5.63 6.28 11.31
N PHE A 137 4.59 6.38 12.12
CA PHE A 137 3.57 7.40 11.93
C PHE A 137 4.12 8.82 12.05
N VAL A 138 5.07 9.09 12.95
CA VAL A 138 5.75 10.38 13.05
C VAL A 138 6.44 10.76 11.73
N PHE A 139 6.98 9.80 10.99
CA PHE A 139 7.68 10.04 9.72
C PHE A 139 6.73 10.23 8.54
N SER A 140 5.41 10.11 8.75
CA SER A 140 4.42 10.55 7.76
C SER A 140 4.62 12.03 7.39
N ASP A 141 5.24 12.84 8.26
CA ASP A 141 5.60 14.22 7.99
C ASP A 141 6.47 14.36 6.75
N TYR A 142 7.43 13.45 6.56
CA TYR A 142 8.35 13.49 5.42
C TYR A 142 7.70 13.05 4.10
N MET A 143 6.59 12.35 4.13
CA MET A 143 5.90 11.91 2.92
C MET A 143 4.63 12.71 2.59
N LYS A 144 4.26 13.69 3.40
CA LYS A 144 3.02 14.48 3.23
C LYS A 144 2.80 15.06 1.84
N PRO A 145 3.79 15.64 1.14
CA PRO A 145 3.58 16.14 -0.23
C PRO A 145 3.10 15.04 -1.18
N ALA A 146 3.69 13.84 -1.10
CA ALA A 146 3.27 12.72 -1.94
C ALA A 146 1.91 12.16 -1.53
N VAL A 147 1.59 12.09 -0.22
CA VAL A 147 0.27 11.72 0.30
C VAL A 147 -0.81 12.67 -0.21
N ARG A 148 -0.53 13.98 -0.17
CA ARG A 148 -1.42 15.00 -0.73
C ARG A 148 -1.63 14.79 -2.23
N MET A 149 -0.58 14.45 -2.99
CA MET A 149 -0.71 14.13 -4.42
C MET A 149 -1.54 12.87 -4.64
N SER A 150 -1.38 11.83 -3.81
CA SER A 150 -2.26 10.64 -3.88
C SER A 150 -3.73 11.03 -3.75
N ALA A 151 -4.05 11.89 -2.77
CA ALA A 151 -5.41 12.37 -2.55
C ALA A 151 -5.94 13.19 -3.75
N LEU A 152 -5.16 14.14 -4.27
CA LEU A 152 -5.53 14.98 -5.41
C LEU A 152 -5.73 14.16 -6.69
N MET A 153 -4.89 13.15 -6.91
CA MET A 153 -4.93 12.28 -8.08
C MET A 153 -5.87 11.07 -7.87
N ARG A 154 -6.47 10.92 -6.70
CA ARG A 154 -7.32 9.81 -6.31
C ARG A 154 -6.66 8.44 -6.51
N LEU A 155 -5.41 8.33 -6.11
CA LEU A 155 -4.63 7.11 -6.22
C LEU A 155 -4.85 6.22 -4.99
N PRO A 156 -5.18 4.93 -5.16
CA PRO A 156 -5.51 4.03 -4.05
C PRO A 156 -4.27 3.47 -3.34
N VAL A 157 -3.28 4.31 -3.04
CA VAL A 157 -2.08 3.91 -2.31
C VAL A 157 -2.42 3.58 -0.86
N LYS A 158 -1.81 2.54 -0.30
CA LYS A 158 -1.99 2.10 1.09
C LYS A 158 -0.78 2.57 1.92
N PHE A 159 -0.99 3.55 2.77
CA PHE A 159 0.03 4.05 3.70
C PHE A 159 -0.07 3.27 5.02
N ILE A 160 1.01 2.56 5.38
CA ILE A 160 1.10 1.74 6.59
C ILE A 160 1.95 2.52 7.59
N TRP A 161 1.30 3.12 8.59
CA TRP A 161 1.96 3.93 9.61
C TRP A 161 1.87 3.27 10.98
N THR A 162 3.00 2.75 11.43
CA THR A 162 3.13 2.09 12.73
C THR A 162 3.61 3.06 13.80
N HIS A 163 3.64 2.61 15.07
CA HIS A 163 4.04 3.47 16.20
C HIS A 163 3.06 4.65 16.36
N ASP A 164 1.80 4.31 16.57
CA ASP A 164 0.61 5.20 16.57
C ASP A 164 0.49 6.14 17.77
N ALA A 165 1.54 6.33 18.56
CA ALA A 165 1.61 7.04 19.83
C ALA A 165 1.13 6.24 21.06
N PHE A 166 0.39 5.14 20.90
CA PHE A 166 -0.08 4.38 22.05
C PHE A 166 1.10 3.66 22.73
N ARG A 167 1.50 4.14 23.92
CA ARG A 167 2.56 3.58 24.74
C ARG A 167 3.90 3.37 24.01
N VAL A 168 4.24 4.25 23.07
CA VAL A 168 5.50 4.14 22.29
C VAL A 168 6.73 4.30 23.19
N GLY A 169 6.71 5.23 24.11
CA GLY A 169 7.60 5.45 25.26
C GLY A 169 9.10 5.35 25.04
N GLU A 170 9.60 4.14 24.90
CA GLU A 170 11.04 3.86 24.84
C GLU A 170 11.73 4.40 23.58
N ASP A 171 11.03 4.63 22.50
CA ASP A 171 11.59 5.23 21.29
C ASP A 171 11.84 6.74 21.44
N GLY A 172 11.26 7.35 22.48
CA GLY A 172 11.46 8.74 22.83
C GLY A 172 10.71 9.75 21.97
N PRO A 173 10.91 11.05 22.22
CA PRO A 173 10.13 12.13 21.61
C PRO A 173 10.33 12.25 20.09
N THR A 174 11.46 11.78 19.55
CA THR A 174 11.74 11.80 18.11
C THR A 174 10.87 10.83 17.32
N HIS A 175 10.25 9.86 17.99
CA HIS A 175 9.43 8.82 17.40
C HIS A 175 7.97 8.87 17.84
N GLN A 176 7.61 9.88 18.65
CA GLN A 176 6.28 10.04 19.23
C GLN A 176 5.42 10.93 18.33
N PRO A 177 4.42 10.39 17.62
CA PRO A 177 3.47 11.22 16.89
C PRO A 177 2.56 11.96 17.88
N VAL A 178 2.33 13.24 17.65
CA VAL A 178 1.48 14.12 18.47
C VAL A 178 0.38 14.74 17.62
N GLU A 179 0.76 15.55 16.64
CA GLU A 179 -0.17 16.25 15.76
C GLU A 179 -0.52 15.49 14.49
N GLN A 180 0.20 14.41 14.15
CA GLN A 180 0.07 13.69 12.89
C GLN A 180 -1.34 13.15 12.67
N GLU A 181 -1.98 12.62 13.72
CA GLU A 181 -3.35 12.10 13.57
C GLU A 181 -4.34 13.22 13.23
N ALA A 182 -4.27 14.36 13.92
CA ALA A 182 -5.12 15.50 13.63
C ALA A 182 -4.96 16.00 12.18
N GLN A 183 -3.72 16.06 11.70
CA GLN A 183 -3.41 16.48 10.34
C GLN A 183 -3.95 15.48 9.28
N ILE A 184 -3.82 14.19 9.52
CA ILE A 184 -4.33 13.16 8.60
C ILE A 184 -5.86 13.10 8.64
N ARG A 185 -6.48 13.24 9.81
CA ARG A 185 -7.95 13.35 9.94
C ARG A 185 -8.50 14.59 9.24
N LEU A 186 -7.75 15.69 9.24
CA LEU A 186 -8.12 16.87 8.47
C LEU A 186 -8.09 16.57 6.96
N LEU A 187 -7.06 15.88 6.47
CA LEU A 187 -6.99 15.47 5.07
C LEU A 187 -8.15 14.52 4.70
N GLU A 188 -8.53 13.60 5.58
CA GLU A 188 -9.69 12.72 5.41
C GLU A 188 -10.99 13.51 5.20
N GLN A 189 -11.19 14.60 5.96
CA GLN A 189 -12.41 15.40 5.90
C GLN A 189 -12.53 16.26 4.64
N LEU A 190 -11.42 16.56 3.97
CA LEU A 190 -11.46 17.28 2.70
C LEU A 190 -12.22 16.49 1.64
N LYS A 191 -12.97 17.20 0.81
CA LYS A 191 -13.72 16.59 -0.29
C LYS A 191 -12.95 16.72 -1.60
N ASN A 192 -12.94 15.65 -2.37
CA ASN A 192 -12.47 15.67 -3.74
C ASN A 192 -13.54 16.25 -4.68
N GLU A 193 -13.23 16.34 -5.97
CA GLU A 193 -14.16 16.89 -6.99
C GLU A 193 -15.44 16.07 -7.19
N LYS A 194 -15.49 14.84 -6.67
CA LYS A 194 -16.69 13.98 -6.66
C LYS A 194 -17.49 14.07 -5.36
N GLY A 195 -17.08 14.95 -4.43
CA GLY A 195 -17.72 15.10 -3.12
C GLY A 195 -17.41 13.96 -2.15
N GLN A 196 -16.48 13.05 -2.48
CA GLN A 196 -16.02 11.98 -1.61
C GLN A 196 -14.93 12.50 -0.67
N ASN A 197 -14.71 11.83 0.47
CA ASN A 197 -13.55 12.08 1.31
C ASN A 197 -12.27 11.84 0.51
N SER A 198 -11.28 12.71 0.66
CA SER A 198 -10.04 12.62 -0.11
C SER A 198 -9.07 11.53 0.37
N MET A 199 -9.34 10.93 1.52
CA MET A 199 -8.58 9.83 2.09
C MET A 199 -9.47 8.96 2.99
N LEU A 200 -9.17 7.68 3.10
CA LEU A 200 -9.73 6.78 4.11
C LEU A 200 -8.68 6.60 5.22
N VAL A 201 -9.05 6.90 6.47
CA VAL A 201 -8.14 6.78 7.61
C VAL A 201 -8.68 5.75 8.60
N LEU A 202 -7.92 4.68 8.81
CA LEU A 202 -8.29 3.54 9.66
C LEU A 202 -7.27 3.38 10.79
N ARG A 203 -7.77 3.24 12.01
CA ARG A 203 -6.95 2.97 13.21
C ARG A 203 -7.59 1.83 13.99
N PRO A 204 -7.31 0.58 13.60
CA PRO A 204 -7.90 -0.60 14.22
C PRO A 204 -7.45 -0.77 15.67
N ALA A 205 -8.37 -1.18 16.54
CA ALA A 205 -8.13 -1.36 17.97
C ALA A 205 -7.50 -2.74 18.31
N ASP A 206 -7.70 -3.76 17.47
CA ASP A 206 -7.20 -5.11 17.71
C ASP A 206 -6.91 -5.87 16.41
N SER A 207 -6.68 -7.18 16.54
CA SER A 207 -6.35 -8.05 15.41
C SER A 207 -7.52 -8.24 14.45
N ALA A 208 -8.75 -8.37 14.96
CA ALA A 208 -9.94 -8.57 14.14
C ALA A 208 -10.24 -7.31 13.34
N GLU A 209 -10.23 -6.15 13.99
CA GLU A 209 -10.38 -4.86 13.31
C GLU A 209 -9.25 -4.60 12.31
N THR A 210 -8.03 -5.10 12.56
CA THR A 210 -6.93 -4.97 11.60
C THR A 210 -7.20 -5.74 10.31
N SER A 211 -7.77 -6.94 10.38
CA SER A 211 -8.18 -7.70 9.18
C SER A 211 -9.27 -6.96 8.41
N VAL A 212 -10.27 -6.42 9.11
CA VAL A 212 -11.34 -5.61 8.49
C VAL A 212 -10.79 -4.32 7.88
N ALA A 213 -9.87 -3.63 8.57
CA ALA A 213 -9.23 -2.43 8.06
C ALA A 213 -8.44 -2.69 6.77
N TRP A 214 -7.74 -3.80 6.68
CA TRP A 214 -7.07 -4.21 5.45
C TRP A 214 -8.05 -4.56 4.33
N LYS A 215 -9.16 -5.27 4.63
CA LYS A 215 -10.23 -5.50 3.66
C LYS A 215 -10.75 -4.18 3.10
N MET A 216 -11.16 -3.25 3.98
CA MET A 216 -11.61 -1.91 3.57
C MET A 216 -10.54 -1.16 2.75
N ALA A 217 -9.28 -1.26 3.15
CA ALA A 217 -8.17 -0.65 2.42
C ALA A 217 -8.04 -1.21 1.00
N MET A 218 -8.14 -2.52 0.82
CA MET A 218 -8.04 -3.16 -0.49
C MET A 218 -9.26 -2.87 -1.38
N GLU A 219 -10.44 -2.79 -0.80
CA GLU A 219 -11.68 -2.43 -1.49
C GLU A 219 -11.72 -0.94 -1.87
N ASN A 220 -11.00 -0.07 -1.16
CA ASN A 220 -10.93 1.35 -1.50
C ASN A 220 -10.02 1.58 -2.71
N THR A 221 -10.60 1.65 -3.88
CA THR A 221 -9.91 1.91 -5.16
C THR A 221 -9.99 3.36 -5.62
N ALA A 222 -10.68 4.23 -4.88
CA ALA A 222 -10.99 5.59 -5.30
C ALA A 222 -10.14 6.69 -4.63
N THR A 223 -9.50 6.36 -3.49
CA THR A 223 -8.72 7.33 -2.70
C THR A 223 -7.60 6.60 -1.95
N PRO A 224 -6.55 7.31 -1.49
CA PRO A 224 -5.55 6.69 -0.65
C PRO A 224 -6.14 6.23 0.70
N THR A 225 -5.53 5.20 1.28
CA THR A 225 -5.89 4.71 2.62
C THR A 225 -4.70 4.82 3.56
N ALA A 226 -4.92 5.33 4.77
CA ALA A 226 -3.97 5.29 5.87
C ALA A 226 -4.38 4.19 6.87
N LEU A 227 -3.46 3.32 7.20
CA LEU A 227 -3.56 2.32 8.27
C LEU A 227 -2.64 2.76 9.40
N ILE A 228 -3.21 3.25 10.51
CA ILE A 228 -2.47 3.71 11.69
C ILE A 228 -2.46 2.56 12.71
N LEU A 229 -1.27 2.03 12.97
CA LEU A 229 -1.09 0.76 13.67
C LEU A 229 -0.26 0.91 14.94
N SER A 230 -0.65 0.21 15.99
CA SER A 230 0.09 0.20 17.26
C SER A 230 1.43 -0.52 17.16
N ARG A 231 2.41 -0.02 17.91
CA ARG A 231 3.66 -0.73 18.20
C ARG A 231 3.49 -1.72 19.34
N GLN A 232 2.77 -1.30 20.37
CA GLN A 232 2.56 -2.07 21.58
C GLN A 232 1.44 -3.09 21.42
N ASN A 233 1.55 -4.17 22.18
CA ASN A 233 0.49 -5.17 22.24
C ASN A 233 -0.78 -4.58 22.86
N ILE A 234 -1.91 -4.97 22.32
CA ILE A 234 -3.22 -4.51 22.71
C ILE A 234 -4.10 -5.74 22.99
N PRO A 235 -4.80 -5.81 24.12
CA PRO A 235 -5.80 -6.85 24.34
C PRO A 235 -6.87 -6.82 23.26
N ASP A 236 -7.34 -7.99 22.86
CA ASP A 236 -8.45 -8.09 21.92
C ASP A 236 -9.72 -7.48 22.56
N VAL A 237 -10.47 -6.74 21.77
CA VAL A 237 -11.74 -6.17 22.19
C VAL A 237 -12.80 -7.30 22.16
N PRO A 238 -13.54 -7.53 23.27
CA PRO A 238 -14.62 -8.51 23.24
C PRO A 238 -15.62 -8.17 22.13
N ALA A 239 -15.98 -9.17 21.33
CA ALA A 239 -17.01 -8.99 20.32
C ALA A 239 -18.29 -8.47 21.01
N ALA A 240 -18.89 -7.42 20.45
CA ALA A 240 -20.19 -6.96 20.93
C ALA A 240 -21.19 -8.10 20.74
N SER A 241 -21.78 -8.54 21.86
CA SER A 241 -22.80 -9.58 21.87
C SER A 241 -24.15 -9.08 21.33
#